data_e4a2e7dcbcfd480d2cd2c9da604b641a
#
_entry.id   e4a2e7dcbcfd480d2cd2c9da604b641a
#
_cell.length_a   1.000
_cell.length_b   1.000
_cell.length_c   1.000
_cell.angle_alpha   90.00
_cell.angle_beta   90.00
_cell.angle_gamma   90.00
#
_symmetry.space_group_name_H-M   'P 1'
#
loop_
_entity.id
_entity.type
_entity.pdbx_description
1 polymer ?
#
loop_
_entity_poly.entity_id
_entity_poly.type
_entity_poly.pdbx_seq_one_letter_code
_entity_poly.pdbx_strand_id
1 'polypeptide(L)'
;MIDFKVPDDRELERIQEEFSKNSWVDILTSSLEENRISETISLSTLYAYLTSYSGVDEALELKVRSNPHLRELYRKIVAQTAAYRLPEAMAASSGDYPVRHGSGCIIRMEASRAEPDQFYVIIEITGAVDLAPTSMFVCEEDQTCMRFEVPEIKDGIIQLIFNRQSQLVELMMNPKTEVFLK
;
A
#
# COMPACT_ATOMS: atom_id res chain seq x y z
N MET A 1 18.47 -24.38 -31.80
CA MET A 1 18.43 -22.94 -31.52
C MET A 1 16.96 -22.63 -31.22
N ILE A 2 16.62 -22.34 -29.97
CA ILE A 2 15.24 -22.02 -29.59
C ILE A 2 15.06 -20.56 -29.86
N ASP A 3 14.18 -20.23 -30.80
CA ASP A 3 13.88 -18.87 -31.20
C ASP A 3 12.91 -18.28 -30.14
N PHE A 4 13.44 -17.46 -29.25
CA PHE A 4 12.62 -16.74 -28.26
C PHE A 4 11.96 -15.55 -28.95
N LYS A 5 10.68 -15.73 -29.32
CA LYS A 5 9.85 -14.63 -29.80
C LYS A 5 9.47 -13.76 -28.60
N VAL A 6 9.85 -12.50 -28.60
CA VAL A 6 9.41 -11.52 -27.59
C VAL A 6 7.90 -11.31 -27.80
N PRO A 7 7.08 -11.47 -26.75
CA PRO A 7 5.64 -11.24 -26.83
C PRO A 7 5.34 -9.81 -27.28
N ASP A 8 4.30 -9.65 -28.08
CA ASP A 8 3.76 -8.31 -28.41
C ASP A 8 2.97 -7.72 -27.23
N ASP A 9 2.61 -6.43 -27.32
CA ASP A 9 1.92 -5.72 -26.22
C ASP A 9 0.59 -6.39 -25.82
N ARG A 10 -0.14 -6.96 -26.77
CA ARG A 10 -1.40 -7.68 -26.52
C ARG A 10 -1.16 -9.05 -25.85
N GLU A 11 -0.08 -9.71 -26.21
CA GLU A 11 0.34 -10.96 -25.58
C GLU A 11 0.81 -10.69 -24.15
N LEU A 12 1.50 -9.56 -23.90
CA LEU A 12 1.91 -9.13 -22.55
C LEU A 12 0.70 -8.79 -21.67
N GLU A 13 -0.30 -8.07 -22.19
CA GLU A 13 -1.55 -7.80 -21.46
C GLU A 13 -2.28 -9.09 -21.07
N ARG A 14 -2.40 -10.06 -22.00
CA ARG A 14 -2.99 -11.37 -21.71
C ARG A 14 -2.22 -12.15 -20.66
N ILE A 15 -0.89 -12.16 -20.74
CA ILE A 15 -0.01 -12.82 -19.77
C ILE A 15 -0.18 -12.17 -18.39
N GLN A 16 -0.27 -10.86 -18.30
CA GLN A 16 -0.50 -10.13 -17.06
C GLN A 16 -1.90 -10.43 -16.48
N GLU A 17 -2.93 -10.48 -17.31
CA GLU A 17 -4.27 -10.87 -16.87
C GLU A 17 -4.33 -12.32 -16.37
N GLU A 18 -3.73 -13.27 -17.09
CA GLU A 18 -3.68 -14.67 -16.68
C GLU A 18 -2.83 -14.87 -15.42
N PHE A 19 -1.70 -14.17 -15.31
CA PHE A 19 -0.87 -14.20 -14.10
C PHE A 19 -1.63 -13.64 -12.90
N SER A 20 -2.34 -12.53 -13.08
CA SER A 20 -3.18 -11.95 -12.04
C SER A 20 -4.28 -12.91 -11.62
N LYS A 21 -5.01 -13.53 -12.57
CA LYS A 21 -6.05 -14.52 -12.28
C LYS A 21 -5.51 -15.75 -11.53
N ASN A 22 -4.35 -16.28 -11.95
CA ASN A 22 -3.73 -17.43 -11.30
C ASN A 22 -3.23 -17.09 -9.90
N SER A 23 -2.65 -15.92 -9.70
CA SER A 23 -2.24 -15.43 -8.38
C SER A 23 -3.45 -15.29 -7.44
N TRP A 24 -4.60 -14.84 -7.95
CA TRP A 24 -5.85 -14.80 -7.19
C TRP A 24 -6.37 -16.19 -6.83
N VAL A 25 -6.27 -17.16 -7.75
CA VAL A 25 -6.66 -18.55 -7.49
C VAL A 25 -5.79 -19.17 -6.40
N ASP A 26 -4.48 -18.91 -6.41
CA ASP A 26 -3.56 -19.42 -5.38
C ASP A 26 -3.87 -18.82 -3.99
N ILE A 27 -4.18 -17.51 -3.92
CA ILE A 27 -4.60 -16.85 -2.68
C ILE A 27 -5.93 -17.42 -2.21
N LEU A 28 -6.90 -17.61 -3.12
CA LEU A 28 -8.20 -18.19 -2.80
C LEU A 28 -8.05 -19.62 -2.30
N THR A 29 -7.22 -20.42 -2.96
CA THR A 29 -7.06 -21.84 -2.61
C THR A 29 -6.38 -22.00 -1.26
N SER A 30 -5.30 -21.28 -1.01
CA SER A 30 -4.63 -21.30 0.30
C SER A 30 -5.53 -20.79 1.43
N SER A 31 -6.35 -19.78 1.16
CA SER A 31 -7.31 -19.24 2.13
C SER A 31 -8.47 -20.19 2.41
N LEU A 32 -8.88 -21.02 1.43
CA LEU A 32 -9.96 -22.00 1.60
C LEU A 32 -9.49 -23.24 2.39
N GLU A 33 -8.23 -23.63 2.26
CA GLU A 33 -7.67 -24.76 3.01
C GLU A 33 -7.49 -24.43 4.49
N GLU A 34 -7.14 -23.19 4.84
CA GLU A 34 -7.03 -22.71 6.21
C GLU A 34 -8.36 -22.26 6.83
N ASN A 35 -9.40 -22.06 6.03
CA ASN A 35 -10.67 -21.40 6.45
C ASN A 35 -11.68 -22.35 7.11
N ARG A 36 -11.24 -23.35 7.86
CA ARG A 36 -12.13 -24.13 8.73
C ARG A 36 -12.50 -23.44 10.04
N ILE A 37 -11.97 -22.25 10.29
CA ILE A 37 -12.19 -21.49 11.53
C ILE A 37 -12.28 -20.01 11.22
N SER A 38 -13.42 -19.50 10.83
CA SER A 38 -13.91 -18.19 11.26
C SER A 38 -15.13 -17.75 10.47
N GLU A 39 -16.26 -17.71 11.11
CA GLU A 39 -17.39 -16.84 10.79
C GLU A 39 -16.89 -15.41 10.65
N THR A 40 -16.62 -14.84 9.50
CA THR A 40 -16.72 -13.39 9.64
C THR A 40 -16.46 -12.51 8.42
N ILE A 41 -15.49 -12.77 7.59
CA ILE A 41 -15.23 -11.88 6.45
C ILE A 41 -14.81 -12.73 5.26
N SER A 42 -15.57 -12.64 4.16
CA SER A 42 -15.16 -13.30 2.93
C SER A 42 -14.03 -12.56 2.25
N LEU A 43 -13.17 -13.27 1.53
CA LEU A 43 -12.11 -12.65 0.73
C LEU A 43 -12.69 -11.65 -0.27
N SER A 44 -13.85 -11.94 -0.85
CA SER A 44 -14.55 -11.03 -1.78
C SER A 44 -14.96 -9.71 -1.08
N THR A 45 -15.40 -9.79 0.19
CA THR A 45 -15.73 -8.58 0.98
C THR A 45 -14.48 -7.75 1.23
N LEU A 46 -13.38 -8.39 1.63
CA LEU A 46 -12.12 -7.71 1.88
C LEU A 46 -11.54 -7.07 0.61
N TYR A 47 -11.60 -7.80 -0.50
CA TYR A 47 -11.19 -7.29 -1.81
C TYR A 47 -12.05 -6.12 -2.26
N ALA A 48 -13.38 -6.24 -2.17
CA ALA A 48 -14.30 -5.16 -2.50
C ALA A 48 -14.06 -3.90 -1.66
N TYR A 49 -13.83 -4.07 -0.35
CA TYR A 49 -13.47 -2.97 0.54
C TYR A 49 -12.18 -2.26 0.11
N LEU A 50 -11.15 -3.03 -0.22
CA LEU A 50 -9.85 -2.49 -0.64
C LEU A 50 -9.88 -1.87 -2.04
N THR A 51 -10.80 -2.29 -2.91
CA THR A 51 -10.90 -1.79 -4.29
C THR A 51 -11.98 -0.73 -4.48
N SER A 52 -12.93 -0.64 -3.56
CA SER A 52 -13.95 0.41 -3.60
C SER A 52 -13.45 1.73 -3.02
N TYR A 53 -13.91 2.83 -3.59
CA TYR A 53 -13.66 4.18 -3.05
C TYR A 53 -14.57 4.53 -1.86
N SER A 54 -15.31 3.55 -1.31
CA SER A 54 -16.11 3.76 -0.11
C SER A 54 -15.18 4.01 1.08
N GLY A 55 -15.54 4.99 1.90
CA GLY A 55 -14.75 5.41 3.06
C GLY A 55 -14.37 4.28 4.03
N VAL A 56 -13.71 4.61 5.11
CA VAL A 56 -13.21 3.65 6.11
C VAL A 56 -14.37 2.94 6.79
N ASP A 57 -14.39 1.60 6.71
CA ASP A 57 -15.28 0.74 7.50
C ASP A 57 -14.55 0.33 8.79
N GLU A 58 -14.80 1.08 9.87
CA GLU A 58 -14.15 0.87 11.17
C GLU A 58 -14.41 -0.55 11.73
N ALA A 59 -15.60 -1.11 11.49
CA ALA A 59 -15.94 -2.44 11.98
C ALA A 59 -15.13 -3.53 11.25
N LEU A 60 -14.93 -3.38 9.95
CA LEU A 60 -14.10 -4.26 9.15
C LEU A 60 -12.63 -4.13 9.57
N GLU A 61 -12.12 -2.90 9.72
CA GLU A 61 -10.73 -2.68 10.14
C GLU A 61 -10.45 -3.25 11.53
N LEU A 62 -11.37 -3.11 12.47
CA LEU A 62 -11.21 -3.70 13.80
C LEU A 62 -11.11 -5.23 13.73
N LYS A 63 -11.92 -5.87 12.89
CA LYS A 63 -11.87 -7.32 12.68
C LYS A 63 -10.56 -7.75 12.02
N VAL A 64 -10.08 -7.02 11.03
CA VAL A 64 -8.78 -7.27 10.39
C VAL A 64 -7.66 -7.16 11.43
N ARG A 65 -7.64 -6.09 12.22
CA ARG A 65 -6.61 -5.88 13.25
C ARG A 65 -6.60 -6.97 14.32
N SER A 66 -7.76 -7.49 14.70
CA SER A 66 -7.88 -8.52 15.74
C SER A 66 -7.48 -9.92 15.28
N ASN A 67 -7.40 -10.18 13.97
CA ASN A 67 -7.13 -11.52 13.42
C ASN A 67 -5.83 -11.52 12.59
N PRO A 68 -4.77 -12.22 13.03
CA PRO A 68 -3.48 -12.26 12.32
C PRO A 68 -3.60 -12.75 10.88
N HIS A 69 -4.43 -13.75 10.63
CA HIS A 69 -4.65 -14.29 9.28
C HIS A 69 -5.31 -13.26 8.36
N LEU A 70 -6.30 -12.51 8.87
CA LEU A 70 -6.93 -11.43 8.10
C LEU A 70 -5.94 -10.27 7.85
N ARG A 71 -5.03 -9.97 8.78
CA ARG A 71 -3.97 -8.95 8.55
C ARG A 71 -3.06 -9.36 7.42
N GLU A 72 -2.58 -10.61 7.42
CA GLU A 72 -1.73 -11.15 6.36
C GLU A 72 -2.42 -11.09 5.00
N LEU A 73 -3.68 -11.53 4.93
CA LEU A 73 -4.47 -11.49 3.72
C LEU A 73 -4.72 -10.06 3.22
N TYR A 74 -5.08 -9.16 4.13
CA TYR A 74 -5.27 -7.74 3.84
C TYR A 74 -4.00 -7.14 3.22
N ARG A 75 -2.84 -7.34 3.87
CA ARG A 75 -1.56 -6.84 3.37
C ARG A 75 -1.20 -7.44 2.01
N LYS A 76 -1.44 -8.74 1.78
CA LYS A 76 -1.23 -9.39 0.47
C LYS A 76 -2.07 -8.71 -0.63
N ILE A 77 -3.36 -8.46 -0.36
CA ILE A 77 -4.25 -7.80 -1.33
C ILE A 77 -3.76 -6.36 -1.59
N VAL A 78 -3.42 -5.61 -0.54
CA VAL A 78 -2.88 -4.24 -0.68
C VAL A 78 -1.62 -4.26 -1.55
N ALA A 79 -0.67 -5.15 -1.25
CA ALA A 79 0.59 -5.25 -1.99
C ALA A 79 0.40 -5.61 -3.48
N GLN A 80 -0.62 -6.42 -3.79
CA GLN A 80 -0.91 -6.83 -5.18
C GLN A 80 -1.69 -5.78 -5.97
N THR A 81 -2.50 -4.96 -5.29
CA THR A 81 -3.34 -3.96 -5.94
C THR A 81 -2.75 -2.55 -5.92
N ALA A 82 -1.62 -2.36 -5.25
CA ALA A 82 -0.94 -1.07 -5.17
C ALA A 82 -0.29 -0.68 -6.51
N ALA A 83 -0.49 0.59 -6.90
CA ALA A 83 0.20 1.18 -8.04
C ALA A 83 1.69 1.42 -7.73
N TYR A 84 1.99 1.79 -6.48
CA TYR A 84 3.37 2.03 -6.04
C TYR A 84 3.63 1.29 -4.73
N ARG A 85 4.79 0.67 -4.65
CA ARG A 85 5.28 0.01 -3.44
C ARG A 85 6.59 0.64 -3.01
N LEU A 86 6.64 1.09 -1.77
CA LEU A 86 7.82 1.63 -1.13
C LEU A 86 8.21 0.67 0.00
N PRO A 87 9.31 -0.06 -0.17
CA PRO A 87 9.80 -0.96 0.87
C PRO A 87 10.26 -0.17 2.09
N GLU A 88 10.82 -0.88 3.07
CA GLU A 88 11.44 -0.30 4.25
C GLU A 88 12.38 0.86 3.89
N ALA A 89 12.38 1.90 4.70
CA ALA A 89 13.27 3.03 4.48
C ALA A 89 14.72 2.63 4.74
N MET A 90 15.63 3.15 3.94
CA MET A 90 17.04 3.12 4.30
C MET A 90 17.23 3.96 5.56
N ALA A 91 18.01 3.45 6.52
CA ALA A 91 18.31 4.19 7.73
C ALA A 91 18.89 5.56 7.36
N ALA A 92 18.20 6.62 7.78
CA ALA A 92 18.69 7.98 7.59
C ALA A 92 19.99 8.17 8.39
N SER A 93 20.99 8.75 7.78
CA SER A 93 22.17 9.20 8.51
C SER A 93 21.76 10.29 9.50
N SER A 94 22.12 10.11 10.74
CA SER A 94 21.88 10.92 11.94
C SER A 94 21.18 12.27 11.73
N GLY A 95 19.91 12.34 12.03
CA GLY A 95 19.15 13.57 12.18
C GLY A 95 18.08 13.85 11.12
N ASP A 96 18.09 13.13 10.02
CA ASP A 96 17.12 13.29 8.94
C ASP A 96 15.92 12.32 9.11
N TYR A 97 14.78 12.75 8.61
CA TYR A 97 13.60 11.89 8.57
C TYR A 97 13.75 10.79 7.51
N PRO A 98 13.14 9.60 7.71
CA PRO A 98 13.23 8.53 6.73
C PRO A 98 12.74 8.96 5.35
N VAL A 99 13.53 8.69 4.31
CA VAL A 99 13.14 8.84 2.91
C VAL A 99 12.93 7.46 2.33
N ARG A 100 11.79 7.26 1.65
CA ARG A 100 11.43 5.99 1.04
C ARG A 100 11.46 6.11 -0.47
N HIS A 101 12.15 5.19 -1.10
CA HIS A 101 12.27 5.12 -2.55
C HIS A 101 11.55 3.89 -3.07
N GLY A 102 10.58 4.09 -3.95
CA GLY A 102 9.90 3.04 -4.70
C GLY A 102 10.12 3.19 -6.20
N SER A 103 9.64 2.24 -6.98
CA SER A 103 9.64 2.36 -8.43
C SER A 103 8.63 3.44 -8.85
N GLY A 104 9.12 4.56 -9.38
CA GLY A 104 8.29 5.68 -9.84
C GLY A 104 7.67 6.56 -8.74
N CYS A 105 8.11 6.43 -7.50
CA CYS A 105 7.60 7.21 -6.37
C CYS A 105 8.66 7.40 -5.28
N ILE A 106 8.68 8.59 -4.68
CA ILE A 106 9.52 8.91 -3.51
C ILE A 106 8.61 9.50 -2.44
N ILE A 107 8.79 9.08 -1.19
CA ILE A 107 8.11 9.67 -0.03
C ILE A 107 9.15 10.22 0.93
N ARG A 108 8.97 11.46 1.34
CA ARG A 108 9.79 12.12 2.37
C ARG A 108 8.91 12.82 3.38
N MET A 109 9.47 13.04 4.56
CA MET A 109 8.85 13.81 5.63
C MET A 109 9.65 15.07 5.89
N GLU A 110 8.94 16.17 6.15
CA GLU A 110 9.56 17.44 6.52
C GLU A 110 8.81 18.06 7.70
N ALA A 111 9.53 18.56 8.70
CA ALA A 111 8.92 19.33 9.77
C ALA A 111 8.45 20.69 9.23
N SER A 112 7.27 21.13 9.64
CA SER A 112 6.81 22.46 9.30
C SER A 112 7.68 23.52 9.97
N ARG A 113 8.08 24.54 9.19
CA ARG A 113 8.83 25.68 9.71
C ARG A 113 7.94 26.70 10.42
N ALA A 114 6.65 26.73 10.04
CA ALA A 114 5.69 27.67 10.59
C ALA A 114 5.03 27.14 11.86
N GLU A 115 4.75 25.83 11.88
CA GLU A 115 4.01 25.18 12.96
C GLU A 115 4.85 23.98 13.48
N PRO A 116 5.50 24.09 14.64
CA PRO A 116 6.41 23.06 15.16
C PRO A 116 5.75 21.69 15.39
N ASP A 117 4.43 21.67 15.58
CA ASP A 117 3.65 20.46 15.82
C ASP A 117 3.14 19.80 14.55
N GLN A 118 3.57 20.27 13.37
CA GLN A 118 3.12 19.73 12.09
C GLN A 118 4.28 19.13 11.29
N PHE A 119 3.92 18.07 10.56
CA PHE A 119 4.76 17.43 9.55
C PHE A 119 4.07 17.43 8.20
N TYR A 120 4.86 17.62 7.17
CA TYR A 120 4.49 17.37 5.80
C TYR A 120 4.96 15.97 5.41
N VAL A 121 4.05 15.18 4.84
CA VAL A 121 4.38 13.97 4.10
C VAL A 121 4.27 14.33 2.63
N ILE A 122 5.39 14.31 1.94
CA ILE A 122 5.50 14.71 0.54
C ILE A 122 5.74 13.46 -0.28
N ILE A 123 4.84 13.21 -1.24
CA ILE A 123 4.89 12.08 -2.16
C ILE A 123 5.18 12.65 -3.55
N GLU A 124 6.29 12.28 -4.14
CA GLU A 124 6.69 12.67 -5.49
C GLU A 124 6.51 11.47 -6.42
N ILE A 125 5.65 11.60 -7.42
CA ILE A 125 5.46 10.59 -8.47
C ILE A 125 6.43 10.95 -9.60
N THR A 126 7.43 10.09 -9.82
CA THR A 126 8.50 10.31 -10.81
C THR A 126 8.29 9.50 -12.10
N GLY A 127 7.33 8.57 -12.09
CA GLY A 127 6.94 7.77 -13.26
C GLY A 127 5.83 8.42 -14.08
N ALA A 128 5.41 7.74 -15.16
CA ALA A 128 4.20 8.11 -15.88
C ALA A 128 3.00 8.01 -14.93
N VAL A 129 2.20 9.08 -14.84
CA VAL A 129 1.04 9.15 -13.93
C VAL A 129 -0.15 8.51 -14.64
N ASP A 130 -0.09 7.20 -14.88
CA ASP A 130 -1.21 6.48 -15.48
C ASP A 130 -2.34 6.25 -14.46
N LEU A 131 -2.01 6.21 -13.18
CA LEU A 131 -2.95 6.03 -12.08
C LEU A 131 -2.56 6.98 -10.93
N ALA A 132 -3.38 8.01 -10.73
CA ALA A 132 -3.24 8.88 -9.55
C ALA A 132 -3.67 8.10 -8.30
N PRO A 133 -2.80 7.94 -7.28
CA PRO A 133 -3.19 7.24 -6.06
C PRO A 133 -4.22 8.05 -5.28
N THR A 134 -5.20 7.36 -4.73
CA THR A 134 -6.26 7.92 -3.89
C THR A 134 -6.17 7.49 -2.44
N SER A 135 -5.37 6.46 -2.18
CA SER A 135 -5.18 5.90 -0.84
C SER A 135 -3.72 5.53 -0.61
N MET A 136 -3.28 5.76 0.61
CA MET A 136 -1.98 5.32 1.11
C MET A 136 -2.20 4.31 2.24
N PHE A 137 -1.50 3.18 2.18
CA PHE A 137 -1.50 2.17 3.23
C PHE A 137 -0.09 2.12 3.83
N VAL A 138 -0.02 2.21 5.14
CA VAL A 138 1.22 2.06 5.90
C VAL A 138 1.11 0.79 6.72
N CYS A 139 2.00 -0.16 6.47
CA CYS A 139 1.96 -1.49 7.05
C CYS A 139 3.18 -1.74 7.93
N GLU A 140 2.95 -2.23 9.15
CA GLU A 140 3.98 -2.60 10.13
C GLU A 140 4.50 -4.04 9.90
N GLU A 141 5.57 -4.39 10.61
CA GLU A 141 6.14 -5.76 10.58
C GLU A 141 5.13 -6.84 10.99
N ASP A 142 4.23 -6.53 11.93
CA ASP A 142 3.16 -7.42 12.39
C ASP A 142 1.99 -7.56 11.39
N GLN A 143 2.17 -6.96 10.20
CA GLN A 143 1.22 -6.93 9.09
C GLN A 143 -0.05 -6.10 9.36
N THR A 144 -0.08 -5.30 10.41
CA THR A 144 -1.12 -4.31 10.62
C THR A 144 -0.94 -3.19 9.62
N CYS A 145 -1.95 -2.95 8.79
CA CYS A 145 -1.95 -1.87 7.81
C CYS A 145 -2.99 -0.81 8.19
N MET A 146 -2.62 0.44 8.08
CA MET A 146 -3.50 1.59 8.22
C MET A 146 -3.71 2.27 6.88
N ARG A 147 -4.96 2.64 6.60
CA ARG A 147 -5.34 3.36 5.38
C ARG A 147 -5.46 4.84 5.66
N PHE A 148 -4.94 5.65 4.75
CA PHE A 148 -5.08 7.10 4.72
C PHE A 148 -5.55 7.54 3.34
N GLU A 149 -6.45 8.51 3.30
CA GLU A 149 -6.86 9.13 2.05
C GLU A 149 -5.74 10.05 1.55
N VAL A 150 -5.57 10.07 0.24
CA VAL A 150 -4.55 10.87 -0.43
C VAL A 150 -5.27 11.91 -1.28
N PRO A 151 -4.94 13.21 -1.15
CA PRO A 151 -5.52 14.26 -1.97
C PRO A 151 -5.07 14.15 -3.43
N GLU A 152 -5.74 14.88 -4.30
CA GLU A 152 -5.40 14.93 -5.71
C GLU A 152 -3.93 15.34 -5.93
N ILE A 153 -3.33 14.68 -6.90
CA ILE A 153 -1.96 14.98 -7.34
C ILE A 153 -1.92 16.33 -8.05
N LYS A 154 -0.94 17.18 -7.71
CA LYS A 154 -0.67 18.44 -8.39
C LYS A 154 0.78 18.47 -8.84
N ASP A 155 0.99 18.62 -10.13
CA ASP A 155 2.34 18.67 -10.73
C ASP A 155 3.25 17.50 -10.33
N GLY A 156 2.68 16.28 -10.20
CA GLY A 156 3.41 15.09 -9.77
C GLY A 156 3.66 15.00 -8.27
N ILE A 157 3.13 15.93 -7.47
CA ILE A 157 3.35 16.01 -6.02
C ILE A 157 2.02 15.88 -5.29
N ILE A 158 2.04 15.10 -4.22
CA ILE A 158 0.98 15.02 -3.23
C ILE A 158 1.57 15.48 -1.90
N GLN A 159 0.88 16.38 -1.22
CA GLN A 159 1.29 16.88 0.07
C GLN A 159 0.19 16.66 1.09
N LEU A 160 0.54 16.00 2.18
CA LEU A 160 -0.31 15.73 3.32
C LEU A 160 0.29 16.46 4.53
N ILE A 161 -0.58 16.97 5.41
CA ILE A 161 -0.18 17.65 6.65
C ILE A 161 -0.74 16.84 7.82
N PHE A 162 0.13 16.49 8.76
CA PHE A 162 -0.24 15.75 9.96
C PHE A 162 0.32 16.40 11.21
N ASN A 163 -0.40 16.22 12.32
CA ASN A 163 0.14 16.56 13.62
C ASN A 163 1.32 15.65 13.96
N ARG A 164 2.33 16.17 14.62
CA ARG A 164 3.53 15.44 15.05
C ARG A 164 3.22 14.20 15.87
N GLN A 165 2.15 14.23 16.65
CA GLN A 165 1.71 13.12 17.50
C GLN A 165 0.73 12.17 16.79
N SER A 166 0.48 12.36 15.49
CA SER A 166 -0.42 11.48 14.75
C SER A 166 0.22 10.10 14.56
N GLN A 167 -0.63 9.09 14.57
CA GLN A 167 -0.21 7.70 14.34
C GLN A 167 0.50 7.53 12.99
N LEU A 168 0.11 8.27 11.95
CA LEU A 168 0.80 8.23 10.68
C LEU A 168 2.26 8.67 10.81
N VAL A 169 2.52 9.78 11.52
CA VAL A 169 3.89 10.27 11.70
C VAL A 169 4.72 9.24 12.45
N GLU A 170 4.19 8.62 13.50
CA GLU A 170 4.86 7.55 14.24
C GLU A 170 5.20 6.36 13.33
N LEU A 171 4.24 5.87 12.56
CA LEU A 171 4.44 4.79 11.60
C LEU A 171 5.48 5.13 10.53
N MET A 172 5.42 6.33 9.98
CA MET A 172 6.34 6.79 8.93
C MET A 172 7.76 6.99 9.45
N MET A 173 7.94 7.30 10.74
CA MET A 173 9.24 7.39 11.40
C MET A 173 9.89 6.03 11.62
N ASN A 174 9.11 4.96 11.69
CA ASN A 174 9.64 3.61 11.79
C ASN A 174 10.18 3.16 10.41
N PRO A 175 11.50 2.95 10.23
CA PRO A 175 12.06 2.57 8.94
C PRO A 175 11.57 1.23 8.43
N LYS A 176 11.09 0.35 9.31
CA LYS A 176 10.63 -1.00 8.97
C LYS A 176 9.21 -1.06 8.42
N THR A 177 8.44 0.02 8.47
CA THR A 177 7.12 0.06 7.84
C THR A 177 7.25 0.06 6.32
N GLU A 178 6.35 -0.64 5.65
CA GLU A 178 6.17 -0.57 4.20
C GLU A 178 5.03 0.40 3.86
N VAL A 179 5.14 1.08 2.74
CA VAL A 179 4.11 1.99 2.25
C VAL A 179 3.66 1.55 0.87
N PHE A 180 2.34 1.53 0.67
CA PHE A 180 1.70 1.23 -0.60
C PHE A 180 0.80 2.38 -0.99
N LEU A 181 0.84 2.80 -2.26
CA LEU A 181 -0.07 3.79 -2.83
C LEU A 181 -0.98 3.12 -3.86
N LYS A 182 -2.27 3.44 -3.77
CA LYS A 182 -3.30 2.86 -4.62
C LYS A 182 -4.24 3.92 -5.14
#